data_69a6632ef4b85e6ebbc351708025cfea
#
_entry.id   69a6632ef4b85e6ebbc351708025cfea
#
_cell.length_a   1.000
_cell.length_b   1.000
_cell.length_c   1.000
_cell.angle_alpha   90.00
_cell.angle_beta   90.00
_cell.angle_gamma   90.00
#
_symmetry.space_group_name_H-M   'P 1'
#
loop_
_entity.id
_entity.type
_entity.pdbx_description
1 polymer ?
#
loop_
_entity_poly.entity_id
_entity_poly.type
_entity_poly.pdbx_seq_one_letter_code
_entity_poly.pdbx_strand_id
1 'polypeptide(L)'
;MILGFQVIHAEEGCLGCHQERKGFSIFHDPRQLGCSSCHLGNPEASEENLAHRGLEAFPGRMGSLDQTCGRSGCHEAQVLRVRFSVMHTVDGMLETTRRIFGEEQPIDQHHLELSKKLDQSGADSYLRKLCVSCHLGNEKRKHGQSLKARGGGCVACHLEYPQKPEKTEHPRLTVEVDNLRC
;
A
#
# COMPACT_ATOMS: atom_id res chain seq x y z
N MET A 1 -2.49 41.41 -6.49
CA MET A 1 -3.81 40.82 -6.22
C MET A 1 -3.68 39.31 -6.47
N ILE A 2 -3.43 38.57 -5.39
CA ILE A 2 -3.21 37.11 -5.45
C ILE A 2 -4.60 36.49 -5.33
N LEU A 3 -5.11 35.95 -6.44
CA LEU A 3 -6.32 35.15 -6.44
C LEU A 3 -6.00 33.86 -5.70
N GLY A 4 -6.41 33.75 -4.44
CA GLY A 4 -6.37 32.51 -3.70
C GLY A 4 -7.31 31.52 -4.36
N PHE A 5 -6.76 30.46 -4.90
CA PHE A 5 -7.51 29.27 -5.28
C PHE A 5 -8.07 28.66 -3.99
N GLN A 6 -9.31 28.95 -3.65
CA GLN A 6 -10.06 28.14 -2.70
C GLN A 6 -10.38 26.83 -3.41
N VAL A 7 -9.67 25.77 -3.03
CA VAL A 7 -10.06 24.42 -3.38
C VAL A 7 -11.32 24.13 -2.58
N ILE A 8 -12.49 24.24 -3.19
CA ILE A 8 -13.74 23.79 -2.62
C ILE A 8 -13.69 22.26 -2.67
N HIS A 9 -13.28 21.63 -1.59
CA HIS A 9 -13.48 20.20 -1.45
C HIS A 9 -14.98 19.96 -1.22
N ALA A 10 -15.66 19.41 -2.23
CA ALA A 10 -16.98 18.85 -2.04
C ALA A 10 -16.90 17.77 -0.94
N GLU A 11 -17.78 17.84 0.06
CA GLU A 11 -17.84 16.80 1.07
C GLU A 11 -18.12 15.47 0.38
N GLU A 12 -17.19 14.53 0.51
CA GLU A 12 -17.36 13.20 -0.08
C GLU A 12 -18.47 12.45 0.65
N GLY A 13 -19.31 11.73 -0.10
CA GLY A 13 -20.38 10.88 0.43
C GLY A 13 -19.89 9.81 1.41
N CYS A 14 -18.60 9.49 1.37
CA CYS A 14 -17.92 8.58 2.29
C CYS A 14 -18.18 8.92 3.77
N LEU A 15 -18.14 10.20 4.13
CA LEU A 15 -18.34 10.67 5.51
C LEU A 15 -19.80 10.54 6.00
N GLY A 16 -20.76 10.36 5.10
CA GLY A 16 -22.13 10.09 5.48
C GLY A 16 -22.30 8.75 6.22
N CYS A 17 -21.52 7.74 5.82
CA CYS A 17 -21.50 6.41 6.46
C CYS A 17 -20.31 6.24 7.41
N HIS A 18 -19.13 6.76 7.04
CA HIS A 18 -17.89 6.65 7.81
C HIS A 18 -17.66 7.86 8.70
N GLN A 19 -18.63 8.16 9.57
CA GLN A 19 -18.56 9.29 10.48
C GLN A 19 -17.45 9.16 11.52
N GLU A 20 -16.98 10.29 12.04
CA GLU A 20 -16.06 10.39 13.19
C GLU A 20 -14.72 9.65 13.05
N ARG A 21 -14.20 9.47 11.82
CA ARG A 21 -12.90 8.86 11.63
C ARG A 21 -11.79 9.72 12.24
N LYS A 22 -10.92 9.08 13.03
CA LYS A 22 -9.78 9.68 13.75
C LYS A 22 -8.47 9.02 13.33
N GLY A 23 -7.35 9.57 13.80
CA GLY A 23 -6.03 8.93 13.66
C GLY A 23 -5.21 9.40 12.46
N PHE A 24 -5.71 10.33 11.67
CA PHE A 24 -4.98 10.85 10.51
C PHE A 24 -3.80 11.74 10.92
N SER A 25 -2.72 11.71 10.14
CA SER A 25 -1.67 12.71 10.22
C SER A 25 -2.16 14.04 9.60
N ILE A 26 -1.57 15.14 10.03
CA ILE A 26 -1.95 16.47 9.54
C ILE A 26 -1.77 16.65 8.03
N PHE A 27 -0.82 15.92 7.43
CA PHE A 27 -0.53 15.96 5.99
C PHE A 27 -1.43 15.02 5.16
N HIS A 28 -2.18 14.14 5.82
CA HIS A 28 -3.08 13.17 5.19
C HIS A 28 -4.48 13.24 5.81
N ASP A 29 -4.91 14.45 6.19
CA ASP A 29 -6.25 14.68 6.71
C ASP A 29 -7.26 14.56 5.56
N PRO A 30 -8.23 13.64 5.64
CA PRO A 30 -9.22 13.44 4.58
C PRO A 30 -10.13 14.66 4.37
N ARG A 31 -10.24 15.57 5.36
CA ARG A 31 -10.95 16.85 5.18
C ARG A 31 -10.25 17.78 4.18
N GLN A 32 -8.96 17.55 3.93
CA GLN A 32 -8.19 18.33 2.96
C GLN A 32 -7.97 17.59 1.65
N LEU A 33 -7.75 16.27 1.71
CA LEU A 33 -7.38 15.45 0.56
C LEU A 33 -8.55 14.65 -0.03
N GLY A 34 -9.58 14.38 0.78
CA GLY A 34 -10.62 13.41 0.47
C GLY A 34 -10.18 11.96 0.75
N CYS A 35 -11.13 11.13 1.13
CA CYS A 35 -10.89 9.70 1.34
C CYS A 35 -10.57 9.00 0.01
N SER A 36 -11.25 9.40 -1.07
CA SER A 36 -11.08 8.85 -2.42
C SER A 36 -9.69 9.10 -3.00
N SER A 37 -8.96 10.10 -2.51
CA SER A 37 -7.57 10.36 -2.92
C SER A 37 -6.64 9.19 -2.63
N CYS A 38 -6.92 8.43 -1.59
CA CYS A 38 -6.17 7.23 -1.21
C CYS A 38 -6.95 5.96 -1.54
N HIS A 39 -8.22 5.91 -1.18
CA HIS A 39 -9.03 4.70 -1.28
C HIS A 39 -9.77 4.53 -2.61
N LEU A 40 -9.69 5.50 -3.52
CA LEU A 40 -10.45 5.47 -4.77
C LEU A 40 -11.96 5.37 -4.50
N GLY A 41 -12.70 4.54 -5.24
CA GLY A 41 -14.14 4.43 -5.10
C GLY A 41 -14.88 5.59 -5.78
N ASN A 42 -16.15 5.78 -5.44
CA ASN A 42 -16.96 6.87 -5.95
C ASN A 42 -17.37 7.83 -4.83
N PRO A 43 -16.69 8.98 -4.68
CA PRO A 43 -16.93 9.92 -3.59
C PRO A 43 -18.28 10.64 -3.65
N GLU A 44 -18.95 10.65 -4.82
CA GLU A 44 -20.24 11.31 -5.00
C GLU A 44 -21.43 10.42 -4.65
N ALA A 45 -21.18 9.10 -4.49
CA ALA A 45 -22.25 8.16 -4.18
C ALA A 45 -22.53 8.09 -2.67
N SER A 46 -23.82 8.03 -2.31
CA SER A 46 -24.30 7.82 -0.94
C SER A 46 -24.71 6.38 -0.67
N GLU A 47 -24.89 5.56 -1.70
CA GLU A 47 -25.23 4.14 -1.57
C GLU A 47 -23.96 3.30 -1.48
N GLU A 48 -23.90 2.37 -0.52
CA GLU A 48 -22.74 1.54 -0.23
C GLU A 48 -22.16 0.86 -1.46
N ASN A 49 -22.98 0.15 -2.23
CA ASN A 49 -22.56 -0.60 -3.41
C ASN A 49 -21.98 0.30 -4.53
N LEU A 50 -22.48 1.52 -4.64
CA LEU A 50 -22.01 2.49 -5.63
C LEU A 50 -20.75 3.21 -5.13
N ALA A 51 -20.70 3.60 -3.87
CA ALA A 51 -19.57 4.26 -3.23
C ALA A 51 -18.32 3.36 -3.24
N HIS A 52 -18.48 2.06 -2.99
CA HIS A 52 -17.38 1.10 -2.93
C HIS A 52 -16.99 0.51 -4.30
N ARG A 53 -17.59 0.94 -5.38
CA ARG A 53 -17.17 0.48 -6.72
C ARG A 53 -15.76 0.98 -7.04
N GLY A 54 -14.83 0.05 -7.22
CA GLY A 54 -13.42 0.36 -7.45
C GLY A 54 -12.64 0.77 -6.20
N LEU A 55 -13.19 0.55 -5.01
CA LEU A 55 -12.52 0.85 -3.75
C LEU A 55 -11.20 0.08 -3.61
N GLU A 56 -10.15 0.81 -3.25
CA GLU A 56 -8.85 0.26 -2.87
C GLU A 56 -8.75 0.19 -1.34
N ALA A 57 -8.87 -0.99 -0.79
CA ALA A 57 -8.80 -1.18 0.66
C ALA A 57 -7.41 -0.93 1.24
N PHE A 58 -6.37 -1.16 0.44
CA PHE A 58 -4.96 -1.01 0.87
C PHE A 58 -4.19 -0.12 -0.12
N PRO A 59 -4.41 1.19 -0.10
CA PRO A 59 -3.95 2.12 -1.13
C PRO A 59 -2.43 2.18 -1.34
N GLY A 60 -1.65 1.74 -0.36
CA GLY A 60 -0.19 1.71 -0.47
C GLY A 60 0.39 0.52 -1.23
N ARG A 61 -0.42 -0.46 -1.67
CA ARG A 61 0.09 -1.65 -2.35
C ARG A 61 0.69 -1.31 -3.72
N MET A 62 1.70 -2.08 -4.14
CA MET A 62 2.47 -1.78 -5.35
C MET A 62 1.63 -1.66 -6.62
N GLY A 63 0.56 -2.45 -6.75
CA GLY A 63 -0.30 -2.46 -7.94
C GLY A 63 -1.22 -1.24 -8.08
N SER A 64 -1.49 -0.50 -7.01
CA SER A 64 -2.36 0.68 -7.02
C SER A 64 -1.63 2.00 -6.81
N LEU A 65 -0.30 1.97 -6.66
CA LEU A 65 0.49 3.16 -6.29
C LEU A 65 0.30 4.35 -7.23
N ASP A 66 0.18 4.15 -8.53
CA ASP A 66 0.03 5.25 -9.48
C ASP A 66 -1.28 6.02 -9.31
N GLN A 67 -2.30 5.35 -8.81
CA GLN A 67 -3.63 5.94 -8.59
C GLN A 67 -3.80 6.47 -7.17
N THR A 68 -2.94 6.06 -6.25
CA THR A 68 -3.02 6.36 -4.82
C THR A 68 -1.81 7.20 -4.37
N CYS A 69 -0.85 6.61 -3.65
CA CYS A 69 0.30 7.34 -3.10
C CYS A 69 1.12 8.08 -4.17
N GLY A 70 1.25 7.52 -5.37
CA GLY A 70 2.04 8.06 -6.49
C GLY A 70 1.27 8.89 -7.48
N ARG A 71 -0.02 9.20 -7.22
CA ARG A 71 -0.77 10.07 -8.13
C ARG A 71 -0.12 11.46 -8.21
N SER A 72 -0.40 12.16 -9.33
CA SER A 72 0.20 13.46 -9.62
C SER A 72 0.05 14.46 -8.47
N GLY A 73 1.15 15.11 -8.12
CA GLY A 73 1.21 16.05 -7.01
C GLY A 73 1.39 15.45 -5.61
N CYS A 74 1.46 14.10 -5.50
CA CYS A 74 1.69 13.43 -4.21
C CYS A 74 3.14 12.88 -4.12
N HIS A 75 3.34 11.57 -4.22
CA HIS A 75 4.64 10.91 -3.98
C HIS A 75 5.22 10.24 -5.24
N GLU A 76 5.06 10.82 -6.41
CA GLU A 76 5.53 10.26 -7.70
C GLU A 76 7.01 9.85 -7.68
N ALA A 77 7.86 10.74 -7.21
CA ALA A 77 9.32 10.49 -7.16
C ALA A 77 9.67 9.35 -6.19
N GLN A 78 8.98 9.25 -5.08
CA GLN A 78 9.16 8.18 -4.09
C GLN A 78 8.70 6.84 -4.66
N VAL A 79 7.56 6.80 -5.31
CA VAL A 79 7.03 5.60 -5.97
C VAL A 79 8.01 5.09 -7.02
N LEU A 80 8.55 5.98 -7.84
CA LEU A 80 9.55 5.61 -8.85
C LEU A 80 10.79 4.97 -8.19
N ARG A 81 11.34 5.60 -7.15
CA ARG A 81 12.50 5.08 -6.40
C ARG A 81 12.22 3.72 -5.77
N VAL A 82 11.04 3.55 -5.17
CA VAL A 82 10.65 2.29 -4.52
C VAL A 82 10.54 1.16 -5.55
N ARG A 83 9.98 1.41 -6.72
CA ARG A 83 9.84 0.41 -7.79
C ARG A 83 11.16 -0.19 -8.23
N PHE A 84 12.22 0.61 -8.27
CA PHE A 84 13.56 0.16 -8.64
C PHE A 84 14.46 -0.17 -7.45
N SER A 85 13.93 -0.14 -6.23
CA SER A 85 14.68 -0.49 -5.03
C SER A 85 14.79 -2.00 -4.84
N VAL A 86 15.87 -2.42 -4.19
CA VAL A 86 16.06 -3.82 -3.77
C VAL A 86 14.96 -4.31 -2.83
N MET A 87 14.30 -3.40 -2.13
CA MET A 87 13.17 -3.72 -1.25
C MET A 87 11.94 -4.21 -2.01
N HIS A 88 11.77 -3.76 -3.27
CA HIS A 88 10.67 -4.19 -4.12
C HIS A 88 11.08 -5.30 -5.08
N THR A 89 12.22 -5.17 -5.76
CA THR A 89 12.65 -6.13 -6.80
C THR A 89 13.05 -7.47 -6.23
N VAL A 90 13.70 -7.47 -5.07
CA VAL A 90 14.26 -8.66 -4.38
C VAL A 90 15.13 -9.55 -5.26
N ASP A 91 15.65 -9.02 -6.37
CA ASP A 91 16.36 -9.77 -7.42
C ASP A 91 17.53 -10.61 -6.88
N GLY A 92 18.37 -10.00 -6.02
CA GLY A 92 19.49 -10.73 -5.41
C GLY A 92 19.05 -11.92 -4.54
N MET A 93 17.91 -11.80 -3.85
CA MET A 93 17.35 -12.89 -3.06
C MET A 93 16.80 -14.01 -3.96
N LEU A 94 16.12 -13.66 -5.04
CA LEU A 94 15.60 -14.59 -6.02
C LEU A 94 16.74 -15.37 -6.69
N GLU A 95 17.74 -14.65 -7.20
CA GLU A 95 18.89 -15.24 -7.88
C GLU A 95 19.66 -16.19 -6.97
N THR A 96 19.99 -15.74 -5.77
CA THR A 96 20.76 -16.55 -4.82
C THR A 96 20.00 -17.82 -4.44
N THR A 97 18.69 -17.70 -4.16
CA THR A 97 17.88 -18.85 -3.76
C THR A 97 17.78 -19.85 -4.89
N ARG A 98 17.47 -19.41 -6.13
CA ARG A 98 17.41 -20.30 -7.30
C ARG A 98 18.72 -21.01 -7.56
N ARG A 99 19.84 -20.31 -7.45
CA ARG A 99 21.18 -20.90 -7.57
C ARG A 99 21.44 -21.99 -6.52
N ILE A 100 21.04 -21.77 -5.26
CA ILE A 100 21.17 -22.77 -4.18
C ILE A 100 20.35 -24.03 -4.50
N PHE A 101 19.18 -23.86 -5.11
CA PHE A 101 18.32 -24.96 -5.52
C PHE A 101 18.74 -25.61 -6.85
N GLY A 102 19.82 -25.12 -7.49
CA GLY A 102 20.28 -25.62 -8.79
C GLY A 102 19.39 -25.22 -9.97
N GLU A 103 18.61 -24.17 -9.83
CA GLU A 103 17.69 -23.65 -10.84
C GLU A 103 18.34 -22.50 -11.63
N GLU A 104 18.71 -22.77 -12.88
CA GLU A 104 19.24 -21.75 -13.80
C GLU A 104 18.10 -21.15 -14.63
N GLN A 105 17.33 -20.25 -14.05
CA GLN A 105 16.31 -19.51 -14.79
C GLN A 105 16.70 -18.02 -14.88
N PRO A 106 16.56 -17.39 -16.06
CA PRO A 106 16.74 -15.95 -16.19
C PRO A 106 15.75 -15.21 -15.26
N ILE A 107 16.25 -14.21 -14.54
CA ILE A 107 15.39 -13.34 -13.75
C ILE A 107 14.73 -12.37 -14.72
N ASP A 108 13.43 -12.50 -14.88
CA ASP A 108 12.62 -11.49 -15.56
C ASP A 108 12.48 -10.29 -14.62
N GLN A 109 13.18 -9.20 -14.92
CA GLN A 109 13.54 -8.11 -14.02
C GLN A 109 12.42 -7.18 -13.57
N HIS A 110 11.15 -7.46 -13.80
CA HIS A 110 10.06 -6.55 -13.47
C HIS A 110 8.88 -7.22 -12.74
N HIS A 111 9.09 -7.54 -11.47
CA HIS A 111 8.07 -8.24 -10.69
C HIS A 111 7.19 -7.30 -9.87
N LEU A 112 6.10 -6.81 -10.46
CA LEU A 112 5.07 -6.03 -9.73
C LEU A 112 4.27 -6.88 -8.72
N GLU A 113 4.24 -8.20 -8.89
CA GLU A 113 3.47 -9.12 -8.06
C GLU A 113 4.23 -10.42 -7.78
N LEU A 114 5.22 -10.33 -6.91
CA LEU A 114 6.12 -11.43 -6.62
C LEU A 114 5.40 -12.71 -6.18
N SER A 115 4.36 -12.58 -5.35
CA SER A 115 3.65 -13.74 -4.80
C SER A 115 2.87 -14.56 -5.82
N LYS A 116 2.51 -13.97 -6.95
CA LYS A 116 1.78 -14.67 -8.03
C LYS A 116 2.68 -15.40 -9.00
N LYS A 117 3.96 -15.04 -9.06
CA LYS A 117 4.93 -15.62 -10.00
C LYS A 117 5.82 -16.70 -9.38
N LEU A 118 5.81 -16.86 -8.07
CA LEU A 118 6.64 -17.83 -7.34
C LEU A 118 5.86 -19.13 -7.07
N ASP A 119 5.56 -19.91 -8.10
CA ASP A 119 4.82 -21.17 -7.95
C ASP A 119 5.37 -22.35 -8.78
N GLN A 120 6.44 -22.11 -9.54
CA GLN A 120 6.89 -23.05 -10.56
C GLN A 120 8.00 -24.00 -10.11
N SER A 121 8.66 -23.71 -8.96
CA SER A 121 9.84 -24.46 -8.55
C SER A 121 9.95 -24.65 -7.03
N GLY A 122 10.94 -25.45 -6.62
CA GLY A 122 11.28 -25.63 -5.19
C GLY A 122 11.77 -24.34 -4.56
N ALA A 123 12.61 -23.57 -5.27
CA ALA A 123 13.08 -22.27 -4.84
C ALA A 123 11.94 -21.27 -4.68
N ASP A 124 11.03 -21.24 -5.63
CA ASP A 124 9.85 -20.37 -5.60
C ASP A 124 8.94 -20.70 -4.41
N SER A 125 8.72 -21.97 -4.14
CA SER A 125 7.95 -22.42 -2.98
C SER A 125 8.60 -22.00 -1.65
N TYR A 126 9.92 -22.10 -1.55
CA TYR A 126 10.71 -21.67 -0.41
C TYR A 126 10.59 -20.16 -0.20
N LEU A 127 10.84 -19.36 -1.23
CA LEU A 127 10.77 -17.92 -1.21
C LEU A 127 9.38 -17.42 -0.79
N ARG A 128 8.33 -17.96 -1.41
CA ARG A 128 6.95 -17.58 -1.10
C ARG A 128 6.56 -17.84 0.35
N LYS A 129 7.00 -18.96 0.92
CA LYS A 129 6.63 -19.35 2.29
C LYS A 129 7.41 -18.61 3.35
N LEU A 130 8.68 -18.31 3.12
CA LEU A 130 9.58 -17.81 4.15
C LEU A 130 9.97 -16.34 4.00
N CYS A 131 10.10 -15.83 2.79
CA CYS A 131 10.70 -14.52 2.55
C CYS A 131 9.69 -13.49 2.05
N VAL A 132 8.98 -13.81 0.96
CA VAL A 132 8.17 -12.85 0.20
C VAL A 132 6.98 -12.30 0.97
N SER A 133 6.46 -13.03 1.96
CA SER A 133 5.32 -12.58 2.77
C SER A 133 5.54 -11.25 3.50
N CYS A 134 6.80 -10.86 3.72
CA CYS A 134 7.17 -9.62 4.39
C CYS A 134 7.61 -8.51 3.41
N HIS A 135 7.92 -8.84 2.18
CA HIS A 135 8.43 -7.87 1.21
C HIS A 135 7.34 -6.98 0.61
N LEU A 136 7.74 -5.81 0.11
CA LEU A 136 6.85 -4.76 -0.39
C LEU A 136 5.90 -5.22 -1.51
N GLY A 137 6.38 -6.12 -2.38
CA GLY A 137 5.59 -6.65 -3.49
C GLY A 137 4.49 -7.62 -3.09
N ASN A 138 4.41 -8.02 -1.82
CA ASN A 138 3.33 -8.88 -1.34
C ASN A 138 2.06 -8.08 -1.09
N GLU A 139 0.92 -8.62 -1.52
CA GLU A 139 -0.38 -7.98 -1.27
C GLU A 139 -0.74 -8.02 0.21
N LYS A 140 -1.14 -6.88 0.75
CA LYS A 140 -1.75 -6.81 2.07
C LYS A 140 -3.19 -7.30 1.96
N ARG A 141 -3.51 -8.36 2.70
CA ARG A 141 -4.84 -8.99 2.68
C ARG A 141 -5.63 -8.77 3.97
N LYS A 142 -4.97 -8.28 5.02
CA LYS A 142 -5.56 -8.06 6.34
C LYS A 142 -4.98 -6.81 6.99
N HIS A 143 -5.79 -6.16 7.80
CA HIS A 143 -5.31 -5.10 8.67
C HIS A 143 -4.46 -5.67 9.82
N GLY A 144 -3.56 -4.85 10.34
CA GLY A 144 -2.69 -5.17 11.47
C GLY A 144 -1.23 -5.39 11.09
N GLN A 145 -0.40 -5.68 12.11
CA GLN A 145 1.05 -5.82 12.01
C GLN A 145 1.55 -7.27 12.18
N SER A 146 0.65 -8.25 12.22
CA SER A 146 1.08 -9.65 12.30
C SER A 146 1.85 -10.07 11.06
N LEU A 147 2.65 -11.13 11.13
CA LEU A 147 3.39 -11.69 9.99
C LEU A 147 2.51 -11.95 8.77
N LYS A 148 1.25 -12.34 9.00
CA LYS A 148 0.26 -12.59 7.94
C LYS A 148 -0.37 -11.31 7.36
N ALA A 149 -0.11 -10.17 7.97
CA ALA A 149 -0.63 -8.87 7.57
C ALA A 149 0.46 -7.92 7.06
N ARG A 150 1.71 -8.37 6.96
CA ARG A 150 2.83 -7.62 6.37
C ARG A 150 2.69 -7.52 4.86
N GLY A 151 3.53 -6.73 4.24
CA GLY A 151 3.42 -6.40 2.82
C GLY A 151 2.51 -5.18 2.59
N GLY A 152 2.12 -4.96 1.34
CA GLY A 152 1.25 -3.85 0.96
C GLY A 152 2.01 -2.58 0.54
N GLY A 153 3.22 -2.73 0.01
CA GLY A 153 4.00 -1.62 -0.54
C GLY A 153 4.35 -0.57 0.52
N CYS A 154 4.05 0.69 0.26
CA CYS A 154 4.41 1.81 1.15
C CYS A 154 3.83 1.64 2.57
N VAL A 155 2.64 1.11 2.70
CA VAL A 155 1.99 0.93 4.01
C VAL A 155 2.61 -0.18 4.87
N ALA A 156 3.47 -1.02 4.29
CA ALA A 156 4.24 -2.00 5.08
C ALA A 156 5.13 -1.33 6.13
N CYS A 157 5.71 -0.18 5.78
CA CYS A 157 6.59 0.59 6.64
C CYS A 157 5.91 1.83 7.22
N HIS A 158 5.13 2.54 6.41
CA HIS A 158 4.61 3.87 6.75
C HIS A 158 3.25 3.88 7.43
N LEU A 159 2.65 2.73 7.75
CA LEU A 159 1.35 2.66 8.42
C LEU A 159 1.50 2.18 9.86
N GLU A 160 1.06 3.01 10.80
CA GLU A 160 1.04 2.71 12.22
C GLU A 160 -0.39 2.35 12.64
N TYR A 161 -0.54 1.16 13.21
CA TYR A 161 -1.80 0.70 13.77
C TYR A 161 -1.87 1.05 15.25
N PRO A 162 -3.01 1.57 15.74
CA PRO A 162 -3.20 1.78 17.16
C PRO A 162 -3.14 0.44 17.91
N GLN A 163 -2.60 0.46 19.13
CA GLN A 163 -2.47 -0.75 19.95
C GLN A 163 -3.83 -1.37 20.34
N LYS A 164 -4.83 -0.53 20.54
CA LYS A 164 -6.21 -0.92 20.84
C LYS A 164 -7.14 -0.11 19.91
N PRO A 165 -7.32 -0.55 18.66
CA PRO A 165 -8.08 0.22 17.70
C PRO A 165 -9.55 0.32 18.09
N GLU A 166 -10.07 1.53 18.14
CA GLU A 166 -11.50 1.79 18.11
C GLU A 166 -12.03 1.56 16.70
N LYS A 167 -13.32 1.26 16.53
CA LYS A 167 -13.92 1.04 15.21
C LYS A 167 -13.78 2.24 14.27
N THR A 168 -13.70 3.44 14.82
CA THR A 168 -13.59 4.71 14.08
C THR A 168 -12.13 5.13 13.86
N GLU A 169 -11.15 4.43 14.45
CA GLU A 169 -9.76 4.81 14.38
C GLU A 169 -9.11 4.29 13.09
N HIS A 170 -8.65 5.24 12.28
CA HIS A 170 -7.89 4.96 11.07
C HIS A 170 -6.40 4.80 11.41
N PRO A 171 -5.68 3.81 10.85
CA PRO A 171 -4.24 3.73 11.02
C PRO A 171 -3.53 4.99 10.53
N ARG A 172 -2.55 5.46 11.28
CA ARG A 172 -1.83 6.71 11.00
C ARG A 172 -0.67 6.49 10.03
N LEU A 173 -0.56 7.34 9.03
CA LEU A 173 0.64 7.42 8.19
C LEU A 173 1.75 8.15 8.95
N THR A 174 2.96 7.57 8.92
CA THR A 174 4.13 8.09 9.63
C THR A 174 5.40 7.99 8.79
N VAL A 175 6.33 8.89 9.02
CA VAL A 175 7.72 8.81 8.50
C VAL A 175 8.67 8.16 9.50
N GLU A 176 8.21 7.95 10.73
CA GLU A 176 8.95 7.27 11.79
C GLU A 176 8.81 5.76 11.60
N VAL A 177 9.76 5.19 10.86
CA VAL A 177 9.81 3.75 10.58
C VAL A 177 10.78 3.10 11.52
N ASP A 178 10.29 2.26 12.43
CA ASP A 178 11.15 1.49 13.33
C ASP A 178 11.59 0.15 12.69
N ASN A 179 12.64 -0.46 13.27
CA ASN A 179 13.21 -1.71 12.79
C ASN A 179 12.28 -2.92 12.93
N LEU A 180 11.19 -2.81 13.71
CA LEU A 180 10.23 -3.89 13.90
C LEU A 180 9.22 -3.99 12.75
N ARG A 181 9.22 -3.01 11.83
CA ARG A 181 8.33 -3.00 10.67
C ARG A 181 8.88 -3.77 9.47
N CYS A 182 10.16 -4.05 9.49
CA CYS A 182 10.84 -4.96 8.58
C CYS A 182 11.07 -6.30 9.28
#